data_8030daa20ebbdc1a17efbd2df3cc8029
#
_entry.id   8030daa20ebbdc1a17efbd2df3cc8029
#
_cell.length_a   1.000
_cell.length_b   1.000
_cell.length_c   1.000
_cell.angle_alpha   90.00
_cell.angle_beta   90.00
_cell.angle_gamma   90.00
#
_symmetry.space_group_name_H-M   'P 1'
#
loop_
_entity.id
_entity.type
_entity.pdbx_description
1 polymer ?
#
loop_
_entity_poly.entity_id
_entity_poly.type
_entity_poly.pdbx_seq_one_letter_code
_entity_poly.pdbx_strand_id
1 'polypeptide(L)'
;MATIAEVAQRAGVSTKTVSRVMNNYEHISSKTRDKVERAIEELSFQPGFATPASRIGESLSIGMLYGDPSSGYQARLNHAVLKACSDARRYLAVELFDEKSTDWRHQLEAFLDRTGVRNLILVPPMCDSADLHELLRERGVRHVLISPSRPVSGDISIVMDEFRASREITNHIIGLGHTRIGHISGHPDHVATILRRQGFEEAMAKAGLATDEFMVVKSGRFRFRAALQCAEEMLSSANPPTAIFAANDEMASAVVMAANRLGLRVPEDLSVAGFDDAPIASVMWPDLTTIAQPFEKIGEAAVSAFMKNRPSDEQVSETIVLPHQLIVR
;
A
#
# COMPACT_ATOMS: atom_id res chain seq x y z
N MET A 1 19.72 -22.82 14.11
CA MET A 1 20.73 -21.85 13.61
C MET A 1 21.72 -21.55 14.71
N ALA A 2 23.01 -21.58 14.40
CA ALA A 2 24.03 -21.25 15.41
C ALA A 2 23.93 -19.78 15.83
N THR A 3 24.20 -19.48 17.09
CA THR A 3 24.15 -18.14 17.69
C THR A 3 25.55 -17.55 17.85
N ILE A 4 25.67 -16.23 17.99
CA ILE A 4 26.95 -15.56 18.27
C ILE A 4 27.58 -16.06 19.59
N ALA A 5 26.75 -16.51 20.53
CA ALA A 5 27.22 -17.10 21.80
C ALA A 5 27.87 -18.47 21.57
N GLU A 6 27.31 -19.32 20.71
CA GLU A 6 27.88 -20.61 20.33
C GLU A 6 29.18 -20.44 19.52
N VAL A 7 29.25 -19.45 18.62
CA VAL A 7 30.50 -19.10 17.93
C VAL A 7 31.56 -18.63 18.94
N ALA A 8 31.21 -17.78 19.88
CA ALA A 8 32.10 -17.32 20.93
C ALA A 8 32.63 -18.46 21.79
N GLN A 9 31.76 -19.37 22.20
CA GLN A 9 32.09 -20.57 22.95
C GLN A 9 33.02 -21.49 22.15
N ARG A 10 32.71 -21.71 20.85
CA ARG A 10 33.50 -22.59 19.96
C ARG A 10 34.88 -22.00 19.66
N ALA A 11 34.99 -20.68 19.49
CA ALA A 11 36.24 -19.95 19.26
C ALA A 11 37.07 -19.74 20.55
N GLY A 12 36.49 -19.94 21.73
CA GLY A 12 37.13 -19.68 23.01
C GLY A 12 37.37 -18.20 23.29
N VAL A 13 36.42 -17.33 22.86
CA VAL A 13 36.51 -15.87 23.01
C VAL A 13 35.19 -15.30 23.53
N SER A 14 35.15 -14.00 23.86
CA SER A 14 33.90 -13.35 24.25
C SER A 14 33.02 -13.05 23.04
N THR A 15 31.70 -12.96 23.23
CA THR A 15 30.75 -12.51 22.17
C THR A 15 31.13 -11.13 21.61
N LYS A 16 31.69 -10.26 22.45
CA LYS A 16 32.22 -8.95 22.05
C LYS A 16 33.42 -9.09 21.09
N THR A 17 34.26 -10.10 21.28
CA THR A 17 35.40 -10.40 20.40
C THR A 17 34.91 -10.92 19.05
N VAL A 18 33.93 -11.83 19.03
CA VAL A 18 33.31 -12.31 17.80
C VAL A 18 32.71 -11.14 17.01
N SER A 19 31.92 -10.29 17.67
CA SER A 19 31.33 -9.09 17.04
C SER A 19 32.38 -8.15 16.46
N ARG A 20 33.54 -7.95 17.13
CA ARG A 20 34.63 -7.13 16.63
C ARG A 20 35.33 -7.73 15.40
N VAL A 21 35.52 -9.04 15.37
CA VAL A 21 36.05 -9.75 14.19
C VAL A 21 35.13 -9.59 13.01
N MET A 22 33.82 -9.82 13.21
CA MET A 22 32.81 -9.69 12.17
C MET A 22 32.70 -8.26 11.60
N ASN A 23 32.97 -7.24 12.43
CA ASN A 23 32.97 -5.83 12.03
C ASN A 23 34.37 -5.34 11.57
N ASN A 24 35.30 -6.21 11.25
CA ASN A 24 36.65 -5.90 10.77
C ASN A 24 37.43 -4.90 11.65
N TYR A 25 37.30 -5.00 12.97
CA TYR A 25 38.00 -4.07 13.88
C TYR A 25 39.53 -4.24 13.79
N GLU A 26 40.26 -3.13 13.59
CA GLU A 26 41.71 -3.14 13.28
C GLU A 26 42.62 -3.69 14.39
N HIS A 27 42.17 -3.69 15.65
CA HIS A 27 42.99 -4.09 16.80
C HIS A 27 42.71 -5.54 17.27
N ILE A 28 42.35 -6.44 16.35
CA ILE A 28 42.21 -7.88 16.63
C ILE A 28 43.41 -8.61 16.05
N SER A 29 44.08 -9.45 16.86
CA SER A 29 45.22 -10.25 16.38
C SER A 29 44.74 -11.25 15.29
N SER A 30 45.60 -11.50 14.28
CA SER A 30 45.32 -12.48 13.22
C SER A 30 44.94 -13.84 13.78
N LYS A 31 45.64 -14.31 14.83
CA LYS A 31 45.36 -15.59 15.52
C LYS A 31 43.93 -15.64 16.13
N THR A 32 43.43 -14.51 16.60
CA THR A 32 42.06 -14.44 17.16
C THR A 32 41.02 -14.40 16.04
N ARG A 33 41.33 -13.67 14.95
CA ARG A 33 40.50 -13.61 13.76
C ARG A 33 40.31 -14.98 13.15
N ASP A 34 41.40 -15.73 12.92
CA ASP A 34 41.38 -17.08 12.33
C ASP A 34 40.59 -18.10 13.18
N LYS A 35 40.61 -17.96 14.52
CA LYS A 35 39.82 -18.81 15.40
C LYS A 35 38.32 -18.55 15.29
N VAL A 36 37.94 -17.29 15.17
CA VAL A 36 36.52 -16.89 15.05
C VAL A 36 35.99 -17.26 13.67
N GLU A 37 36.74 -17.02 12.62
CA GLU A 37 36.36 -17.36 11.24
C GLU A 37 36.16 -18.88 11.07
N ARG A 38 37.08 -19.68 11.61
CA ARG A 38 36.90 -21.14 11.62
C ARG A 38 35.64 -21.58 12.40
N ALA A 39 35.37 -20.98 13.55
CA ALA A 39 34.17 -21.31 14.32
C ALA A 39 32.87 -20.91 13.58
N ILE A 40 32.90 -19.80 12.82
CA ILE A 40 31.80 -19.39 11.96
C ILE A 40 31.55 -20.43 10.85
N GLU A 41 32.62 -20.90 10.17
CA GLU A 41 32.53 -21.91 9.12
C GLU A 41 32.03 -23.27 9.68
N GLU A 42 32.63 -23.76 10.77
CA GLU A 42 32.26 -25.04 11.38
C GLU A 42 30.82 -25.10 11.86
N LEU A 43 30.28 -23.97 12.35
CA LEU A 43 28.90 -23.88 12.82
C LEU A 43 27.92 -23.44 11.73
N SER A 44 28.41 -23.24 10.50
CA SER A 44 27.64 -22.64 9.39
C SER A 44 26.90 -21.38 9.87
N PHE A 45 27.55 -20.62 10.76
CA PHE A 45 26.97 -19.40 11.30
C PHE A 45 26.98 -18.34 10.21
N GLN A 46 25.81 -18.02 9.71
CA GLN A 46 25.64 -16.83 8.88
C GLN A 46 25.43 -15.65 9.83
N PRO A 47 26.32 -14.63 9.80
CA PRO A 47 26.01 -13.38 10.45
C PRO A 47 24.74 -12.84 9.77
N GLY A 48 23.60 -13.06 10.39
CA GLY A 48 22.43 -12.27 10.06
C GLY A 48 22.89 -10.81 10.19
N PHE A 49 22.39 -9.92 9.34
CA PHE A 49 22.59 -8.48 9.51
C PHE A 49 21.98 -8.07 10.86
N ALA A 50 22.65 -8.48 11.94
CA ALA A 50 22.40 -8.00 13.29
C ALA A 50 22.89 -6.55 13.29
N THR A 51 22.07 -5.67 12.79
CA THR A 51 22.18 -4.24 13.05
C THR A 51 22.36 -4.03 14.57
N PRO A 52 23.03 -2.97 15.00
CA PRO A 52 23.23 -2.63 16.43
C PRO A 52 21.96 -2.57 17.29
N ALA A 53 20.80 -2.73 16.68
CA ALA A 53 19.46 -2.75 17.27
C ALA A 53 19.18 -3.93 18.24
N SER A 54 20.00 -4.98 18.27
CA SER A 54 19.82 -6.09 19.25
C SER A 54 20.13 -5.70 20.69
N ARG A 55 20.41 -4.41 20.94
CA ARG A 55 20.76 -3.94 22.30
C ARG A 55 19.60 -3.45 23.15
N ILE A 56 18.46 -3.15 22.59
CA ILE A 56 17.28 -2.71 23.36
C ILE A 56 16.06 -3.13 22.54
N GLY A 57 15.37 -4.17 22.88
CA GLY A 57 14.02 -4.64 22.53
C GLY A 57 13.17 -4.06 21.40
N GLU A 58 13.65 -3.09 20.64
CA GLU A 58 12.92 -2.43 19.55
C GLU A 58 13.61 -2.64 18.20
N SER A 59 12.92 -3.31 17.28
CA SER A 59 13.36 -3.37 15.88
C SER A 59 13.36 -1.97 15.28
N LEU A 60 14.49 -1.52 14.71
CA LEU A 60 14.57 -0.27 13.94
C LEU A 60 13.88 -0.38 12.58
N SER A 61 13.50 -1.59 12.16
CA SER A 61 12.88 -1.84 10.87
C SER A 61 11.37 -1.92 10.99
N ILE A 62 10.68 -1.27 10.07
CA ILE A 62 9.24 -1.40 9.81
C ILE A 62 9.11 -2.19 8.52
N GLY A 63 8.29 -3.23 8.52
CA GLY A 63 7.99 -4.03 7.34
C GLY A 63 6.78 -3.50 6.58
N MET A 64 6.72 -3.80 5.29
CA MET A 64 5.56 -3.56 4.45
C MET A 64 5.45 -4.66 3.40
N LEU A 65 4.27 -5.24 3.27
CA LEU A 65 3.97 -6.29 2.28
C LEU A 65 3.13 -5.70 1.15
N TYR A 66 3.42 -6.09 -0.10
CA TYR A 66 2.55 -5.76 -1.22
C TYR A 66 2.54 -6.83 -2.32
N GLY A 67 1.36 -6.95 -2.98
CA GLY A 67 1.18 -7.92 -4.06
C GLY A 67 1.69 -7.43 -5.42
N ASP A 68 1.51 -6.13 -5.73
CA ASP A 68 1.88 -5.54 -7.02
C ASP A 68 2.54 -4.17 -6.85
N PRO A 69 3.87 -4.08 -6.99
CA PRO A 69 4.61 -2.83 -6.83
C PRO A 69 4.44 -1.87 -8.02
N SER A 70 3.86 -2.33 -9.13
CA SER A 70 3.79 -1.55 -10.38
C SER A 70 2.65 -0.51 -10.40
N SER A 71 1.71 -0.56 -9.46
CA SER A 71 0.60 0.39 -9.42
C SER A 71 1.05 1.78 -8.93
N GLY A 72 0.51 2.84 -9.53
CA GLY A 72 0.79 4.22 -9.11
C GLY A 72 0.42 4.48 -7.63
N TYR A 73 -0.66 3.88 -7.15
CA TYR A 73 -1.06 3.91 -5.74
C TYR A 73 0.05 3.34 -4.84
N GLN A 74 0.53 2.12 -5.14
CA GLN A 74 1.55 1.46 -4.33
C GLN A 74 2.87 2.24 -4.33
N ALA A 75 3.27 2.79 -5.47
CA ALA A 75 4.49 3.59 -5.57
C ALA A 75 4.42 4.85 -4.69
N ARG A 76 3.28 5.56 -4.67
CA ARG A 76 3.08 6.75 -3.83
C ARG A 76 3.03 6.41 -2.35
N LEU A 77 2.30 5.37 -1.98
CA LEU A 77 2.24 4.91 -0.60
C LEU A 77 3.62 4.50 -0.09
N ASN A 78 4.36 3.73 -0.90
CA ASN A 78 5.72 3.33 -0.57
C ASN A 78 6.65 4.53 -0.35
N HIS A 79 6.59 5.54 -1.22
CA HIS A 79 7.36 6.78 -1.06
C HIS A 79 7.02 7.50 0.24
N ALA A 80 5.73 7.65 0.55
CA ALA A 80 5.27 8.31 1.77
C ALA A 80 5.71 7.58 3.04
N VAL A 81 5.58 6.24 3.07
CA VAL A 81 6.02 5.42 4.19
C VAL A 81 7.55 5.47 4.34
N LEU A 82 8.30 5.39 3.22
CA LEU A 82 9.76 5.50 3.23
C LEU A 82 10.23 6.84 3.82
N LYS A 83 9.59 7.94 3.39
CA LYS A 83 9.87 9.28 3.93
C LYS A 83 9.58 9.34 5.43
N ALA A 84 8.41 8.88 5.87
CA ALA A 84 8.05 8.85 7.29
C ALA A 84 9.00 7.97 8.13
N CYS A 85 9.44 6.83 7.59
CA CYS A 85 10.47 5.99 8.23
C CYS A 85 11.79 6.75 8.36
N SER A 86 12.24 7.43 7.32
CA SER A 86 13.47 8.23 7.32
C SER A 86 13.42 9.34 8.39
N ASP A 87 12.30 10.07 8.44
CA ASP A 87 12.08 11.15 9.42
C ASP A 87 12.08 10.62 10.87
N ALA A 88 11.56 9.41 11.07
CA ALA A 88 11.54 8.70 12.35
C ALA A 88 12.85 7.93 12.65
N ARG A 89 13.87 8.03 11.80
CA ARG A 89 15.14 7.27 11.88
C ARG A 89 14.90 5.74 11.96
N ARG A 90 13.97 5.24 11.12
CA ARG A 90 13.64 3.83 10.96
C ARG A 90 13.99 3.39 9.54
N TYR A 91 14.13 2.09 9.33
CA TYR A 91 14.34 1.47 8.03
C TYR A 91 13.02 0.86 7.55
N LEU A 92 12.73 0.97 6.26
CA LEU A 92 11.62 0.28 5.62
C LEU A 92 12.13 -0.99 4.96
N ALA A 93 11.64 -2.16 5.40
CA ALA A 93 11.86 -3.45 4.77
C ALA A 93 10.61 -3.82 3.97
N VAL A 94 10.75 -4.06 2.68
CA VAL A 94 9.63 -4.40 1.81
C VAL A 94 9.76 -5.83 1.28
N GLU A 95 8.61 -6.48 1.09
CA GLU A 95 8.54 -7.82 0.51
C GLU A 95 7.38 -7.92 -0.48
N LEU A 96 7.64 -8.56 -1.61
CA LEU A 96 6.56 -8.99 -2.51
C LEU A 96 5.88 -10.19 -1.89
N PHE A 97 4.56 -10.12 -1.76
CA PHE A 97 3.81 -11.11 -1.02
C PHE A 97 2.49 -11.43 -1.71
N ASP A 98 2.20 -12.71 -1.86
CA ASP A 98 0.93 -13.21 -2.38
C ASP A 98 0.25 -14.07 -1.32
N GLU A 99 -0.78 -13.51 -0.66
CA GLU A 99 -1.57 -14.20 0.37
C GLU A 99 -2.39 -15.38 -0.18
N LYS A 100 -2.52 -15.50 -1.49
CA LYS A 100 -3.19 -16.62 -2.17
C LYS A 100 -2.23 -17.77 -2.51
N SER A 101 -0.92 -17.55 -2.35
CA SER A 101 0.09 -18.60 -2.51
C SER A 101 -0.11 -19.70 -1.46
N THR A 102 0.02 -20.96 -1.83
CA THR A 102 -0.03 -22.08 -0.88
C THR A 102 1.11 -22.07 0.14
N ASP A 103 2.16 -21.31 -0.13
CA ASP A 103 3.37 -21.18 0.70
C ASP A 103 3.47 -19.83 1.44
N TRP A 104 2.40 -19.04 1.46
CA TRP A 104 2.39 -17.70 2.00
C TRP A 104 2.88 -17.63 3.46
N ARG A 105 2.51 -18.61 4.30
CA ARG A 105 2.92 -18.67 5.71
C ARG A 105 4.43 -18.78 5.85
N HIS A 106 5.06 -19.69 5.12
CA HIS A 106 6.51 -19.87 5.12
C HIS A 106 7.25 -18.63 4.59
N GLN A 107 6.73 -18.01 3.51
CA GLN A 107 7.30 -16.78 2.96
C GLN A 107 7.29 -15.64 3.99
N LEU A 108 6.16 -15.45 4.71
CA LEU A 108 6.06 -14.43 5.75
C LEU A 108 7.01 -14.73 6.92
N GLU A 109 7.05 -15.96 7.40
CA GLU A 109 7.95 -16.36 8.50
C GLU A 109 9.42 -16.13 8.10
N ALA A 110 9.81 -16.54 6.91
CA ALA A 110 11.16 -16.31 6.37
C ALA A 110 11.50 -14.81 6.27
N PHE A 111 10.54 -13.98 5.85
CA PHE A 111 10.71 -12.53 5.83
C PHE A 111 10.92 -11.97 7.25
N LEU A 112 10.07 -12.35 8.21
CA LEU A 112 10.16 -11.88 9.59
C LEU A 112 11.49 -12.31 10.25
N ASP A 113 11.91 -13.55 10.05
CA ASP A 113 13.14 -14.10 10.61
C ASP A 113 14.39 -13.47 9.97
N ARG A 114 14.39 -13.25 8.66
CA ARG A 114 15.50 -12.62 7.91
C ARG A 114 15.68 -11.16 8.30
N THR A 115 14.58 -10.41 8.44
CA THR A 115 14.62 -8.96 8.65
C THR A 115 14.57 -8.54 10.11
N GLY A 116 14.10 -9.41 10.99
CA GLY A 116 13.86 -9.09 12.41
C GLY A 116 12.76 -8.05 12.63
N VAL A 117 11.89 -7.83 11.63
CA VAL A 117 10.76 -6.89 11.70
C VAL A 117 9.80 -7.30 12.82
N ARG A 118 9.37 -6.31 13.61
CA ARG A 118 8.37 -6.43 14.68
C ARG A 118 7.19 -5.48 14.52
N ASN A 119 7.23 -4.64 13.50
CA ASN A 119 6.19 -3.68 13.15
C ASN A 119 5.92 -3.82 11.65
N LEU A 120 4.67 -4.08 11.25
CA LEU A 120 4.31 -4.38 9.87
C LEU A 120 3.15 -3.51 9.40
N ILE A 121 3.28 -2.90 8.23
CA ILE A 121 2.19 -2.18 7.56
C ILE A 121 1.54 -3.14 6.57
N LEU A 122 0.25 -3.35 6.72
CA LEU A 122 -0.56 -4.16 5.82
C LEU A 122 -1.43 -3.27 4.93
N VAL A 123 -1.38 -3.52 3.63
CA VAL A 123 -2.17 -2.81 2.61
C VAL A 123 -3.18 -3.76 1.97
N PRO A 124 -4.21 -3.26 1.25
CA PRO A 124 -5.13 -4.14 0.53
C PRO A 124 -4.42 -5.02 -0.52
N PRO A 125 -4.82 -6.30 -0.66
CA PRO A 125 -5.90 -6.95 0.09
C PRO A 125 -5.48 -7.56 1.44
N MET A 126 -4.18 -7.61 1.75
CA MET A 126 -3.60 -8.30 2.93
C MET A 126 -4.08 -7.74 4.27
N CYS A 127 -4.48 -6.46 4.33
CA CYS A 127 -5.06 -5.87 5.55
C CYS A 127 -6.42 -6.49 5.95
N ASP A 128 -7.02 -7.32 5.11
CA ASP A 128 -8.28 -8.02 5.37
C ASP A 128 -8.12 -9.52 5.62
N SER A 129 -6.88 -10.05 5.57
CA SER A 129 -6.59 -11.47 5.76
C SER A 129 -6.57 -11.85 7.25
N ALA A 130 -7.59 -12.57 7.70
CA ALA A 130 -7.69 -13.04 9.10
C ALA A 130 -6.53 -13.95 9.48
N ASP A 131 -6.15 -14.87 8.57
CA ASP A 131 -5.04 -15.82 8.80
C ASP A 131 -3.70 -15.11 8.96
N LEU A 132 -3.50 -14.02 8.18
CA LEU A 132 -2.31 -13.19 8.28
C LEU A 132 -2.25 -12.48 9.64
N HIS A 133 -3.36 -11.90 10.10
CA HIS A 133 -3.45 -11.25 11.40
C HIS A 133 -3.19 -12.24 12.55
N GLU A 134 -3.71 -13.46 12.45
CA GLU A 134 -3.50 -14.51 13.47
C GLU A 134 -2.01 -14.86 13.57
N LEU A 135 -1.36 -15.16 12.43
CA LEU A 135 0.08 -15.46 12.41
C LEU A 135 0.93 -14.31 12.98
N LEU A 136 0.62 -13.06 12.63
CA LEU A 136 1.36 -11.91 13.14
C LEU A 136 1.21 -11.75 14.66
N ARG A 137 0.02 -12.02 15.22
CA ARG A 137 -0.20 -12.02 16.67
C ARG A 137 0.55 -13.15 17.35
N GLU A 138 0.52 -14.38 16.81
CA GLU A 138 1.28 -15.53 17.30
C GLU A 138 2.79 -15.23 17.36
N ARG A 139 3.30 -14.49 16.36
CA ARG A 139 4.71 -14.10 16.25
C ARG A 139 5.06 -12.83 17.05
N GLY A 140 4.10 -12.22 17.74
CA GLY A 140 4.28 -10.98 18.48
C GLY A 140 4.65 -9.78 17.59
N VAL A 141 4.17 -9.76 16.33
CA VAL A 141 4.39 -8.68 15.36
C VAL A 141 3.22 -7.71 15.44
N ARG A 142 3.51 -6.46 15.79
CA ARG A 142 2.52 -5.38 15.76
C ARG A 142 2.23 -5.00 14.31
N HIS A 143 0.98 -4.70 13.99
CA HIS A 143 0.64 -4.29 12.64
C HIS A 143 -0.34 -3.12 12.61
N VAL A 144 -0.31 -2.38 11.50
CA VAL A 144 -1.18 -1.26 11.16
C VAL A 144 -1.82 -1.56 9.83
N LEU A 145 -3.12 -1.31 9.72
CA LEU A 145 -3.92 -1.62 8.55
C LEU A 145 -4.20 -0.34 7.76
N ILE A 146 -3.89 -0.34 6.48
CA ILE A 146 -4.24 0.75 5.57
C ILE A 146 -5.46 0.35 4.77
N SER A 147 -6.53 1.14 4.87
CA SER A 147 -7.80 0.94 4.16
C SER A 147 -8.40 -0.48 4.27
N PRO A 148 -8.47 -1.08 5.48
CA PRO A 148 -9.13 -2.37 5.65
C PRO A 148 -10.63 -2.24 5.36
N SER A 149 -11.26 -3.36 4.98
CA SER A 149 -12.71 -3.43 4.69
C SER A 149 -13.57 -3.17 5.95
N ARG A 150 -13.02 -3.46 7.11
CA ARG A 150 -13.64 -3.25 8.42
C ARG A 150 -12.56 -3.06 9.49
N PRO A 151 -12.88 -2.32 10.56
CA PRO A 151 -11.96 -2.25 11.71
C PRO A 151 -11.68 -3.64 12.29
N VAL A 152 -10.43 -3.91 12.64
CA VAL A 152 -10.01 -5.16 13.29
C VAL A 152 -9.73 -4.87 14.77
N SER A 153 -10.28 -5.71 15.66
CA SER A 153 -10.10 -5.53 17.10
C SER A 153 -8.62 -5.62 17.50
N GLY A 154 -8.17 -4.64 18.26
CA GLY A 154 -6.77 -4.58 18.74
C GLY A 154 -5.79 -3.92 17.77
N ASP A 155 -6.23 -3.54 16.55
CA ASP A 155 -5.38 -2.97 15.52
C ASP A 155 -5.71 -1.49 15.23
N ILE A 156 -4.72 -0.77 14.70
CA ILE A 156 -4.91 0.59 14.19
C ILE A 156 -5.23 0.51 12.71
N SER A 157 -6.36 1.10 12.32
CA SER A 157 -6.77 1.26 10.93
C SER A 157 -6.59 2.71 10.49
N ILE A 158 -5.94 2.92 9.35
CA ILE A 158 -5.79 4.24 8.73
C ILE A 158 -6.59 4.22 7.45
N VAL A 159 -7.59 5.08 7.36
CA VAL A 159 -8.56 5.09 6.25
C VAL A 159 -8.75 6.50 5.72
N MET A 160 -9.23 6.58 4.49
CA MET A 160 -9.84 7.76 3.89
C MET A 160 -11.31 7.47 3.64
N ASP A 161 -12.17 8.49 3.63
CA ASP A 161 -13.58 8.31 3.28
C ASP A 161 -13.75 8.20 1.75
N GLU A 162 -13.55 6.99 1.24
CA GLU A 162 -13.64 6.64 -0.19
C GLU A 162 -15.02 6.93 -0.78
N PHE A 163 -16.07 6.67 0.02
CA PHE A 163 -17.45 6.93 -0.38
C PHE A 163 -17.69 8.42 -0.57
N ARG A 164 -17.31 9.24 0.42
CA ARG A 164 -17.46 10.70 0.35
C ARG A 164 -16.64 11.29 -0.78
N ALA A 165 -15.41 10.84 -0.96
CA ALA A 165 -14.52 11.29 -2.02
C ALA A 165 -15.11 11.03 -3.41
N SER A 166 -15.62 9.82 -3.63
CA SER A 166 -16.27 9.44 -4.88
C SER A 166 -17.55 10.23 -5.13
N ARG A 167 -18.36 10.43 -4.09
CA ARG A 167 -19.55 11.28 -4.20
C ARG A 167 -19.19 12.73 -4.54
N GLU A 168 -18.12 13.26 -3.98
CA GLU A 168 -17.67 14.64 -4.24
C GLU A 168 -17.26 14.84 -5.69
N ILE A 169 -16.41 13.97 -6.26
CA ILE A 169 -16.00 14.08 -7.65
C ILE A 169 -17.17 13.83 -8.62
N THR A 170 -18.07 12.92 -8.29
CA THR A 170 -19.28 12.69 -9.11
C THR A 170 -20.20 13.90 -9.08
N ASN A 171 -20.42 14.52 -7.93
CA ASN A 171 -21.19 15.78 -7.84
C ASN A 171 -20.53 16.92 -8.61
N HIS A 172 -19.18 16.98 -8.65
CA HIS A 172 -18.48 17.95 -9.50
C HIS A 172 -18.81 17.72 -10.98
N ILE A 173 -18.76 16.49 -11.48
CA ILE A 173 -19.11 16.15 -12.87
C ILE A 173 -20.58 16.51 -13.17
N ILE A 174 -21.50 16.18 -12.28
CA ILE A 174 -22.92 16.56 -12.42
C ILE A 174 -23.08 18.08 -12.43
N GLY A 175 -22.34 18.79 -11.56
CA GLY A 175 -22.34 20.26 -11.49
C GLY A 175 -21.85 20.94 -12.76
N LEU A 176 -21.07 20.27 -13.60
CA LEU A 176 -20.67 20.72 -14.94
C LEU A 176 -21.78 20.53 -16.00
N GLY A 177 -22.92 19.95 -15.64
CA GLY A 177 -24.07 19.75 -16.52
C GLY A 177 -24.12 18.37 -17.19
N HIS A 178 -23.23 17.45 -16.84
CA HIS A 178 -23.30 16.09 -17.35
C HIS A 178 -24.47 15.34 -16.73
N THR A 179 -25.28 14.71 -17.58
CA THR A 179 -26.41 13.87 -17.15
C THR A 179 -26.18 12.40 -17.43
N ARG A 180 -25.43 12.05 -18.49
CA ARG A 180 -25.05 10.67 -18.79
C ARG A 180 -23.59 10.44 -18.44
N ILE A 181 -23.34 9.69 -17.36
CA ILE A 181 -22.02 9.53 -16.76
C ILE A 181 -21.65 8.04 -16.69
N GLY A 182 -20.48 7.71 -17.22
CA GLY A 182 -19.87 6.38 -17.07
C GLY A 182 -19.04 6.27 -15.80
N HIS A 183 -19.00 5.09 -15.18
CA HIS A 183 -18.06 4.77 -14.11
C HIS A 183 -17.27 3.51 -14.46
N ILE A 184 -15.94 3.61 -14.45
CA ILE A 184 -15.05 2.46 -14.58
C ILE A 184 -14.52 2.12 -13.19
N SER A 185 -15.10 1.09 -12.56
CA SER A 185 -14.81 0.65 -11.20
C SER A 185 -13.51 -0.16 -11.11
N GLY A 186 -12.97 -0.30 -9.90
CA GLY A 186 -11.76 -1.05 -9.62
C GLY A 186 -11.95 -2.57 -9.56
N HIS A 187 -11.04 -3.24 -8.85
CA HIS A 187 -11.12 -4.69 -8.62
C HIS A 187 -12.23 -5.02 -7.62
N PRO A 188 -13.09 -6.01 -7.86
CA PRO A 188 -14.25 -6.30 -7.00
C PRO A 188 -13.88 -6.70 -5.56
N ASP A 189 -12.71 -7.33 -5.35
CA ASP A 189 -12.26 -7.77 -4.02
C ASP A 189 -11.73 -6.62 -3.15
N HIS A 190 -11.62 -5.39 -3.67
CA HIS A 190 -11.13 -4.25 -2.92
C HIS A 190 -12.30 -3.42 -2.37
N VAL A 191 -12.29 -3.14 -1.06
CA VAL A 191 -13.33 -2.32 -0.42
C VAL A 191 -13.42 -0.92 -1.03
N ALA A 192 -12.30 -0.32 -1.43
CA ALA A 192 -12.27 0.96 -2.11
C ALA A 192 -13.13 0.97 -3.39
N THR A 193 -13.16 -0.14 -4.14
CA THR A 193 -14.01 -0.29 -5.32
C THR A 193 -15.48 -0.21 -4.95
N ILE A 194 -15.88 -0.90 -3.89
CA ILE A 194 -17.26 -0.94 -3.41
C ILE A 194 -17.69 0.46 -2.95
N LEU A 195 -16.87 1.09 -2.12
CA LEU A 195 -17.18 2.42 -1.54
C LEU A 195 -17.19 3.52 -2.61
N ARG A 196 -16.23 3.50 -3.56
CA ARG A 196 -16.20 4.47 -4.68
C ARG A 196 -17.42 4.30 -5.57
N ARG A 197 -17.80 3.08 -5.88
CA ARG A 197 -19.02 2.79 -6.65
C ARG A 197 -20.27 3.25 -5.91
N GLN A 198 -20.41 2.97 -4.63
CA GLN A 198 -21.55 3.42 -3.82
C GLN A 198 -21.65 4.95 -3.76
N GLY A 199 -20.51 5.65 -3.61
CA GLY A 199 -20.46 7.12 -3.63
C GLY A 199 -20.91 7.70 -4.97
N PHE A 200 -20.47 7.09 -6.07
CA PHE A 200 -20.93 7.43 -7.43
C PHE A 200 -22.44 7.22 -7.59
N GLU A 201 -22.94 6.02 -7.26
CA GLU A 201 -24.35 5.66 -7.39
C GLU A 201 -25.25 6.56 -6.52
N GLU A 202 -24.79 6.92 -5.28
CA GLU A 202 -25.53 7.84 -4.41
C GLU A 202 -25.62 9.26 -5.02
N ALA A 203 -24.54 9.78 -5.59
CA ALA A 203 -24.55 11.09 -6.24
C ALA A 203 -25.50 11.11 -7.44
N MET A 204 -25.45 10.06 -8.28
CA MET A 204 -26.37 9.92 -9.43
C MET A 204 -27.83 9.82 -8.96
N ALA A 205 -28.11 9.04 -7.90
CA ALA A 205 -29.45 8.91 -7.35
C ALA A 205 -30.02 10.22 -6.82
N LYS A 206 -29.21 11.00 -6.09
CA LYS A 206 -29.61 12.31 -5.57
C LYS A 206 -29.90 13.33 -6.66
N ALA A 207 -29.24 13.20 -7.80
CA ALA A 207 -29.47 14.03 -8.98
C ALA A 207 -30.64 13.53 -9.85
N GLY A 208 -31.27 12.42 -9.53
CA GLY A 208 -32.33 11.80 -10.37
C GLY A 208 -31.80 11.08 -11.61
N LEU A 209 -30.51 10.72 -11.63
CA LEU A 209 -29.80 10.15 -12.78
C LEU A 209 -29.45 8.65 -12.60
N ALA A 210 -30.02 7.96 -11.61
CA ALA A 210 -29.70 6.56 -11.30
C ALA A 210 -30.50 5.55 -12.13
N THR A 211 -30.49 5.71 -13.45
CA THR A 211 -31.11 4.76 -14.38
C THR A 211 -30.11 4.36 -15.46
N ASP A 212 -30.34 3.21 -16.12
CA ASP A 212 -29.48 2.74 -17.21
C ASP A 212 -29.39 3.72 -18.41
N GLU A 213 -30.32 4.65 -18.49
CA GLU A 213 -30.29 5.73 -19.48
C GLU A 213 -29.16 6.73 -19.20
N PHE A 214 -28.89 7.03 -17.92
CA PHE A 214 -27.95 8.07 -17.48
C PHE A 214 -26.67 7.52 -16.88
N MET A 215 -26.68 6.28 -16.42
CA MET A 215 -25.58 5.67 -15.68
C MET A 215 -25.08 4.38 -16.32
N VAL A 216 -23.79 4.29 -16.60
CA VAL A 216 -23.13 3.08 -17.12
C VAL A 216 -21.96 2.71 -16.24
N VAL A 217 -21.95 1.46 -15.72
CA VAL A 217 -20.86 0.97 -14.85
C VAL A 217 -20.17 -0.23 -15.48
N LYS A 218 -18.85 -0.18 -15.57
CA LYS A 218 -17.98 -1.27 -16.05
C LYS A 218 -16.84 -1.51 -15.06
N SER A 219 -16.22 -2.71 -15.08
CA SER A 219 -15.11 -3.04 -14.18
C SER A 219 -13.78 -3.03 -14.92
N GLY A 220 -12.95 -2.03 -14.62
CA GLY A 220 -11.58 -1.88 -15.15
C GLY A 220 -10.51 -2.57 -14.28
N ARG A 221 -10.88 -3.07 -13.10
CA ARG A 221 -10.04 -3.89 -12.20
C ARG A 221 -8.71 -3.22 -11.80
N PHE A 222 -8.65 -1.89 -11.75
CA PHE A 222 -7.44 -1.09 -11.57
C PHE A 222 -6.34 -1.39 -12.60
N ARG A 223 -6.71 -1.79 -13.82
CA ARG A 223 -5.78 -2.13 -14.88
C ARG A 223 -6.04 -1.30 -16.13
N PHE A 224 -5.01 -0.67 -16.66
CA PHE A 224 -5.06 0.15 -17.86
C PHE A 224 -5.76 -0.56 -19.03
N ARG A 225 -5.33 -1.79 -19.37
CA ARG A 225 -5.89 -2.54 -20.52
C ARG A 225 -7.38 -2.87 -20.37
N ALA A 226 -7.79 -3.27 -19.16
CA ALA A 226 -9.21 -3.55 -18.90
C ALA A 226 -10.05 -2.27 -18.98
N ALA A 227 -9.56 -1.16 -18.42
CA ALA A 227 -10.22 0.13 -18.50
C ALA A 227 -10.31 0.66 -19.94
N LEU A 228 -9.27 0.46 -20.75
CA LEU A 228 -9.27 0.82 -22.17
C LEU A 228 -10.40 0.12 -22.93
N GLN A 229 -10.54 -1.19 -22.75
CA GLN A 229 -11.62 -1.96 -23.35
C GLN A 229 -13.00 -1.48 -22.85
N CYS A 230 -13.16 -1.27 -21.55
CA CYS A 230 -14.40 -0.74 -20.98
C CYS A 230 -14.77 0.62 -21.58
N ALA A 231 -13.79 1.51 -21.73
CA ALA A 231 -14.00 2.84 -22.31
C ALA A 231 -14.39 2.76 -23.80
N GLU A 232 -13.70 1.94 -24.61
CA GLU A 232 -14.02 1.72 -26.01
C GLU A 232 -15.46 1.19 -26.15
N GLU A 233 -15.89 0.23 -25.32
CA GLU A 233 -17.26 -0.29 -25.31
C GLU A 233 -18.30 0.79 -24.93
N MET A 234 -18.01 1.60 -23.88
CA MET A 234 -18.90 2.67 -23.43
C MET A 234 -19.06 3.76 -24.50
N LEU A 235 -17.94 4.20 -25.07
CA LEU A 235 -17.91 5.31 -26.04
C LEU A 235 -18.45 4.91 -27.43
N SER A 236 -18.42 3.62 -27.77
CA SER A 236 -18.99 3.08 -29.01
C SER A 236 -20.46 2.65 -28.88
N SER A 237 -21.09 2.85 -27.73
CA SER A 237 -22.50 2.50 -27.52
C SER A 237 -23.43 3.45 -28.26
N ALA A 238 -24.70 3.05 -28.44
CA ALA A 238 -25.71 3.88 -29.11
C ALA A 238 -25.94 5.24 -28.39
N ASN A 239 -25.79 5.24 -27.06
CA ASN A 239 -25.91 6.42 -26.21
C ASN A 239 -24.64 6.53 -25.33
N PRO A 240 -23.52 7.07 -25.85
CA PRO A 240 -22.30 7.13 -25.07
C PRO A 240 -22.40 8.14 -23.92
N PRO A 241 -21.66 7.91 -22.80
CA PRO A 241 -21.58 8.89 -21.74
C PRO A 241 -20.82 10.14 -22.23
N THR A 242 -21.18 11.31 -21.70
CA THR A 242 -20.49 12.59 -21.95
C THR A 242 -19.40 12.87 -20.91
N ALA A 243 -19.37 12.09 -19.83
CA ALA A 243 -18.31 12.09 -18.86
C ALA A 243 -18.05 10.68 -18.35
N ILE A 244 -16.80 10.37 -18.00
CA ILE A 244 -16.40 9.11 -17.38
C ILE A 244 -15.58 9.39 -16.12
N PHE A 245 -16.04 8.86 -14.99
CA PHE A 245 -15.27 8.78 -13.77
C PHE A 245 -14.62 7.39 -13.66
N ALA A 246 -13.30 7.35 -13.73
CA ALA A 246 -12.52 6.15 -13.52
C ALA A 246 -12.02 6.05 -12.06
N ALA A 247 -12.09 4.87 -11.46
CA ALA A 247 -11.79 4.68 -10.05
C ALA A 247 -10.27 4.79 -9.70
N ASN A 248 -9.40 5.04 -10.69
CA ASN A 248 -8.04 5.55 -10.50
C ASN A 248 -7.54 6.29 -11.76
N ASP A 249 -6.42 7.02 -11.61
CA ASP A 249 -5.87 7.86 -12.68
C ASP A 249 -5.27 7.04 -13.84
N GLU A 250 -4.74 5.84 -13.56
CA GLU A 250 -4.26 4.93 -14.60
C GLU A 250 -5.42 4.50 -15.52
N MET A 251 -6.57 4.16 -14.96
CA MET A 251 -7.76 3.86 -15.75
C MET A 251 -8.31 5.10 -16.45
N ALA A 252 -8.25 6.28 -15.81
CA ALA A 252 -8.65 7.53 -16.45
C ALA A 252 -7.78 7.84 -17.67
N SER A 253 -6.47 7.60 -17.61
CA SER A 253 -5.58 7.76 -18.76
C SER A 253 -5.92 6.79 -19.90
N ALA A 254 -6.40 5.58 -19.57
CA ALA A 254 -6.91 4.64 -20.56
C ALA A 254 -8.19 5.15 -21.24
N VAL A 255 -9.08 5.83 -20.49
CA VAL A 255 -10.27 6.49 -21.05
C VAL A 255 -9.88 7.58 -22.06
N VAL A 256 -8.91 8.43 -21.70
CA VAL A 256 -8.41 9.48 -22.62
C VAL A 256 -7.80 8.85 -23.87
N MET A 257 -7.07 7.74 -23.75
CA MET A 257 -6.55 7.00 -24.90
C MET A 257 -7.68 6.43 -25.78
N ALA A 258 -8.74 5.86 -25.18
CA ALA A 258 -9.91 5.37 -25.92
C ALA A 258 -10.61 6.51 -26.68
N ALA A 259 -10.83 7.65 -26.02
CA ALA A 259 -11.41 8.85 -26.65
C ALA A 259 -10.60 9.29 -27.87
N ASN A 260 -9.28 9.42 -27.71
CA ASN A 260 -8.38 9.81 -28.82
C ASN A 260 -8.43 8.82 -29.99
N ARG A 261 -8.50 7.51 -29.76
CA ARG A 261 -8.65 6.48 -30.81
C ARG A 261 -9.96 6.61 -31.58
N LEU A 262 -11.01 7.08 -30.90
CA LEU A 262 -12.33 7.30 -31.50
C LEU A 262 -12.49 8.69 -32.09
N GLY A 263 -11.45 9.54 -32.08
CA GLY A 263 -11.46 10.90 -32.58
C GLY A 263 -12.21 11.90 -31.70
N LEU A 264 -12.49 11.54 -30.44
CA LEU A 264 -13.13 12.40 -29.44
C LEU A 264 -12.08 13.28 -28.74
N ARG A 265 -12.41 14.57 -28.57
CA ARG A 265 -11.58 15.51 -27.82
C ARG A 265 -11.93 15.48 -26.35
N VAL A 266 -10.90 15.56 -25.52
CA VAL A 266 -11.03 15.68 -24.06
C VAL A 266 -10.48 17.07 -23.69
N PRO A 267 -11.25 17.95 -23.05
CA PRO A 267 -12.57 17.70 -22.44
C PRO A 267 -13.78 18.02 -23.34
N GLU A 268 -13.64 18.55 -24.58
CA GLU A 268 -14.72 19.15 -25.35
C GLU A 268 -15.84 18.19 -25.74
N ASP A 269 -15.50 16.92 -26.05
CA ASP A 269 -16.48 15.90 -26.48
C ASP A 269 -16.70 14.87 -25.35
N LEU A 270 -15.73 14.74 -24.40
CA LEU A 270 -15.80 13.81 -23.26
C LEU A 270 -15.03 14.40 -22.07
N SER A 271 -15.70 14.59 -20.93
CA SER A 271 -15.02 14.88 -19.67
C SER A 271 -14.51 13.59 -18.99
N VAL A 272 -13.31 13.63 -18.44
CA VAL A 272 -12.70 12.48 -17.75
C VAL A 272 -12.21 12.91 -16.36
N ALA A 273 -12.55 12.09 -15.36
CA ALA A 273 -12.06 12.28 -14.00
C ALA A 273 -11.46 10.98 -13.46
N GLY A 274 -10.44 11.10 -12.63
CA GLY A 274 -9.70 10.00 -12.03
C GLY A 274 -9.80 9.96 -10.49
N PHE A 275 -8.85 9.25 -9.89
CA PHE A 275 -8.71 9.11 -8.45
C PHE A 275 -7.26 8.73 -8.15
N ASP A 276 -6.68 9.21 -7.06
CA ASP A 276 -5.35 9.03 -6.47
C ASP A 276 -4.44 10.26 -6.58
N ASP A 277 -4.63 11.17 -7.54
CA ASP A 277 -3.70 12.25 -7.92
C ASP A 277 -2.28 11.69 -8.18
N ALA A 278 -2.23 10.57 -8.91
CA ALA A 278 -0.98 9.93 -9.31
C ALA A 278 -0.18 10.83 -10.27
N PRO A 279 1.15 10.64 -10.42
CA PRO A 279 1.97 11.48 -11.32
C PRO A 279 1.43 11.59 -12.73
N ILE A 280 0.76 10.55 -13.24
CA ILE A 280 0.12 10.57 -14.57
C ILE A 280 -0.92 11.66 -14.69
N ALA A 281 -1.63 12.02 -13.61
CA ALA A 281 -2.71 13.01 -13.64
C ALA A 281 -2.25 14.43 -14.01
N SER A 282 -0.96 14.74 -13.80
CA SER A 282 -0.35 16.04 -14.08
C SER A 282 0.66 16.03 -15.25
N VAL A 283 0.92 14.86 -15.86
CA VAL A 283 1.86 14.78 -17.00
C VAL A 283 1.18 14.38 -18.30
N MET A 284 -0.05 13.90 -18.25
CA MET A 284 -0.86 13.63 -19.43
C MET A 284 -1.48 14.93 -19.96
N TRP A 285 -1.96 14.92 -21.19
CA TRP A 285 -2.70 16.03 -21.77
C TRP A 285 -4.10 15.58 -22.26
N PRO A 286 -5.18 16.27 -21.84
CA PRO A 286 -5.18 17.33 -20.80
C PRO A 286 -4.86 16.79 -19.40
N ASP A 287 -4.49 17.69 -18.48
CA ASP A 287 -4.34 17.38 -17.05
C ASP A 287 -5.66 16.84 -16.48
N LEU A 288 -5.58 15.93 -15.53
CA LEU A 288 -6.72 15.17 -15.04
C LEU A 288 -7.30 15.74 -13.75
N THR A 289 -8.59 16.05 -13.73
CA THR A 289 -9.37 16.23 -12.50
C THR A 289 -9.42 14.92 -11.72
N THR A 290 -9.07 14.95 -10.43
CA THR A 290 -8.89 13.72 -9.63
C THR A 290 -9.11 13.98 -8.14
N ILE A 291 -9.18 12.91 -7.35
CA ILE A 291 -9.13 12.95 -5.87
C ILE A 291 -7.70 12.71 -5.42
N ALA A 292 -7.10 13.66 -4.72
CA ALA A 292 -5.83 13.47 -4.06
C ALA A 292 -6.00 12.67 -2.76
N GLN A 293 -5.37 11.51 -2.69
CA GLN A 293 -5.26 10.73 -1.46
C GLN A 293 -4.18 11.32 -0.55
N PRO A 294 -4.36 11.31 0.78
CA PRO A 294 -3.43 11.93 1.74
C PRO A 294 -2.22 11.02 2.04
N PHE A 295 -1.47 10.59 1.00
CA PHE A 295 -0.41 9.57 1.14
C PHE A 295 0.64 9.94 2.20
N GLU A 296 1.09 11.19 2.23
CA GLU A 296 2.07 11.65 3.22
C GLU A 296 1.54 11.48 4.65
N LYS A 297 0.29 11.86 4.89
CA LYS A 297 -0.37 11.68 6.20
C LYS A 297 -0.62 10.22 6.54
N ILE A 298 -0.90 9.37 5.54
CA ILE A 298 -1.02 7.92 5.73
C ILE A 298 0.33 7.35 6.21
N GLY A 299 1.44 7.70 5.54
CA GLY A 299 2.78 7.27 5.94
C GLY A 299 3.16 7.74 7.33
N GLU A 300 2.93 9.02 7.65
CA GLU A 300 3.18 9.61 8.97
C GLU A 300 2.36 8.92 10.07
N ALA A 301 1.07 8.70 9.84
CA ALA A 301 0.18 8.03 10.79
C ALA A 301 0.60 6.58 11.03
N ALA A 302 0.94 5.84 9.96
CA ALA A 302 1.37 4.45 10.05
C ALA A 302 2.67 4.29 10.86
N VAL A 303 3.67 5.11 10.59
CA VAL A 303 4.95 5.07 11.31
C VAL A 303 4.78 5.55 12.75
N SER A 304 4.04 6.65 12.98
CA SER A 304 3.78 7.20 14.31
C SER A 304 3.04 6.21 15.22
N ALA A 305 2.17 5.37 14.65
CA ALA A 305 1.45 4.34 15.39
C ALA A 305 2.39 3.33 16.08
N PHE A 306 3.56 3.05 15.47
CA PHE A 306 4.58 2.19 16.06
C PHE A 306 5.48 2.89 17.06
N MET A 307 5.56 4.23 17.01
CA MET A 307 6.39 5.02 17.95
C MET A 307 5.70 5.25 19.29
N LYS A 308 4.38 5.10 19.36
CA LYS A 308 3.64 5.22 20.61
C LYS A 308 3.89 3.97 21.46
N ASN A 309 4.39 4.15 22.72
CA ASN A 309 4.43 3.09 23.71
C ASN A 309 2.98 2.72 24.07
N ARG A 310 2.48 1.60 23.57
CA ARG A 310 1.21 1.04 24.02
C ARG A 310 1.50 -0.08 25.02
N PRO A 311 0.81 -0.11 26.17
CA PRO A 311 0.82 -1.29 27.04
C PRO A 311 0.37 -2.50 26.21
N SER A 312 1.06 -3.63 26.37
CA SER A 312 0.80 -4.88 25.64
C SER A 312 -0.61 -5.45 25.83
N ASP A 313 -1.37 -4.95 26.81
CA ASP A 313 -2.66 -5.50 27.23
C ASP A 313 -3.87 -4.63 26.80
N GLU A 314 -3.67 -3.46 26.19
CA GLU A 314 -4.79 -2.64 25.67
C GLU A 314 -5.13 -3.05 24.23
N GLN A 315 -6.16 -3.86 24.09
CA GLN A 315 -6.83 -4.14 22.80
C GLN A 315 -7.70 -2.94 22.37
N VAL A 316 -7.10 -1.79 22.12
CA VAL A 316 -7.83 -0.60 21.64
C VAL A 316 -7.81 -0.60 20.12
N SER A 317 -8.98 -0.80 19.51
CA SER A 317 -9.16 -0.55 18.08
C SER A 317 -9.22 0.97 17.87
N GLU A 318 -8.33 1.50 17.03
CA GLU A 318 -8.32 2.92 16.68
C GLU A 318 -8.48 3.05 15.16
N THR A 319 -9.42 3.89 14.72
CA THR A 319 -9.56 4.23 13.31
C THR A 319 -9.18 5.69 13.10
N ILE A 320 -8.13 5.92 12.33
CA ILE A 320 -7.66 7.26 11.95
C ILE A 320 -8.23 7.57 10.57
N VAL A 321 -9.14 8.53 10.50
CA VAL A 321 -9.74 8.97 9.23
C VAL A 321 -8.99 10.19 8.72
N LEU A 322 -8.42 10.10 7.52
CA LEU A 322 -7.63 11.17 6.90
C LEU A 322 -8.44 11.87 5.79
N PRO A 323 -8.36 13.20 5.67
CA PRO A 323 -9.10 13.93 4.65
C PRO A 323 -8.48 13.75 3.27
N HIS A 324 -9.34 13.59 2.25
CA HIS A 324 -8.98 13.70 0.83
C HIS A 324 -9.11 15.16 0.33
N GLN A 325 -8.72 15.40 -0.92
CA GLN A 325 -8.92 16.67 -1.60
C GLN A 325 -9.33 16.43 -3.06
N LEU A 326 -10.39 17.11 -3.50
CA LEU A 326 -10.71 17.19 -4.93
C LEU A 326 -9.76 18.18 -5.61
N ILE A 327 -9.08 17.73 -6.65
CA ILE A 327 -8.20 18.55 -7.50
C ILE A 327 -8.88 18.73 -8.84
N VAL A 328 -9.28 19.95 -9.14
CA VAL A 328 -9.91 20.31 -10.41
C VAL A 328 -8.83 20.87 -11.34
N ARG A 329 -8.76 20.33 -12.55
CA ARG A 329 -7.83 20.73 -13.61
C ARG A 329 -8.54 20.95 -14.93
#